data_7a1fe654bf7b56b7b0cefa90e119620c
#
_entry.id   7a1fe654bf7b56b7b0cefa90e119620c
#
_cell.length_a   1.000
_cell.length_b   1.000
_cell.length_c   1.000
_cell.angle_alpha   90.00
_cell.angle_beta   90.00
_cell.angle_gamma   90.00
#
_symmetry.space_group_name_H-M   'P 1'
#
loop_
_entity.id
_entity.type
_entity.pdbx_description
1 polymer ?
#
loop_
_entity_poly.entity_id
_entity_poly.type
_entity_poly.pdbx_seq_one_letter_code
_entity_poly.pdbx_strand_id
1 'polypeptide(L)'
;MSRQLIEPTVRLHAEWLEGHAEWGPGLHEDGFGVGASDDVESAEGFAAWVARLGAQTNATVRWIVENDQVQGGIALRHQLHEQHGHIGYGIRPSARGRGLATWALGEILNHASSLGMNRVMLVCLADNLASTKTIEHHGGVLADILHKDDRPVRRYWINLADRRDSDG
;
A
#
# COMPACT_ATOMS: atom_id res chain seq x y z
N MET A 1 -13.35 17.26 3.40
CA MET A 1 -13.35 15.80 3.25
C MET A 1 -12.15 15.25 3.99
N SER A 2 -12.41 14.34 4.93
CA SER A 2 -11.33 13.80 5.74
C SER A 2 -10.80 12.52 5.12
N ARG A 3 -9.50 12.49 4.89
CA ARG A 3 -8.76 11.31 4.48
C ARG A 3 -8.13 10.70 5.71
N GLN A 4 -8.17 9.38 5.82
CA GLN A 4 -7.59 8.67 6.96
C GLN A 4 -6.93 7.38 6.49
N LEU A 5 -5.80 7.05 7.13
CA LEU A 5 -5.29 5.68 7.11
C LEU A 5 -5.78 5.01 8.38
N ILE A 6 -6.50 3.91 8.22
CA ILE A 6 -7.03 3.17 9.37
C ILE A 6 -6.54 1.74 9.37
N GLU A 7 -6.53 1.13 10.55
CA GLU A 7 -6.32 -0.31 10.64
C GLU A 7 -7.51 -1.03 10.00
N PRO A 8 -7.28 -2.18 9.34
CA PRO A 8 -8.37 -2.99 8.82
C PRO A 8 -9.40 -3.27 9.93
N THR A 9 -10.68 -3.18 9.59
CA THR A 9 -11.77 -3.34 10.57
C THR A 9 -12.97 -4.04 9.96
N VAL A 10 -13.58 -4.96 10.72
CA VAL A 10 -14.79 -5.65 10.29
C VAL A 10 -15.97 -4.69 10.12
N ARG A 11 -15.92 -3.52 10.75
CA ARG A 11 -16.97 -2.51 10.68
C ARG A 11 -17.23 -2.04 9.24
N LEU A 12 -16.19 -2.04 8.40
CA LEU A 12 -16.28 -1.55 7.02
C LEU A 12 -16.29 -2.69 6.00
N HIS A 13 -16.78 -3.88 6.38
CA HIS A 13 -16.78 -5.03 5.47
C HIS A 13 -17.50 -4.75 4.15
N ALA A 14 -18.71 -4.17 4.22
CA ALA A 14 -19.50 -3.85 3.03
C ALA A 14 -18.77 -2.82 2.14
N GLU A 15 -18.24 -1.79 2.74
CA GLU A 15 -17.51 -0.73 2.02
C GLU A 15 -16.21 -1.26 1.41
N TRP A 16 -15.53 -2.18 2.11
CA TRP A 16 -14.34 -2.83 1.57
C TRP A 16 -14.66 -3.69 0.35
N LEU A 17 -15.73 -4.47 0.43
CA LEU A 17 -16.17 -5.32 -0.69
C LEU A 17 -16.54 -4.46 -1.91
N GLU A 18 -17.25 -3.35 -1.70
CA GLU A 18 -17.62 -2.43 -2.78
C GLU A 18 -16.36 -1.89 -3.49
N GLY A 19 -15.40 -1.42 -2.71
CA GLY A 19 -14.16 -0.87 -3.27
C GLY A 19 -13.33 -1.94 -3.98
N HIS A 20 -13.18 -3.10 -3.36
CA HIS A 20 -12.37 -4.18 -3.90
C HIS A 20 -12.96 -4.74 -5.21
N ALA A 21 -14.28 -4.75 -5.34
CA ALA A 21 -14.96 -5.26 -6.54
C ALA A 21 -14.56 -4.50 -7.81
N GLU A 22 -14.13 -3.24 -7.69
CA GLU A 22 -13.72 -2.45 -8.86
C GLU A 22 -12.45 -2.97 -9.53
N TRP A 23 -11.60 -3.71 -8.80
CA TRP A 23 -10.41 -4.31 -9.40
C TRP A 23 -10.73 -5.52 -10.28
N GLY A 24 -11.93 -6.10 -10.13
CA GLY A 24 -12.33 -7.28 -10.86
C GLY A 24 -11.86 -8.58 -10.19
N PRO A 25 -12.09 -9.74 -10.83
CA PRO A 25 -11.73 -11.02 -10.24
C PRO A 25 -10.22 -11.25 -10.19
N GLY A 26 -9.79 -12.11 -9.28
CA GLY A 26 -8.40 -12.51 -9.12
C GLY A 26 -7.68 -11.73 -8.02
N LEU A 27 -6.38 -12.02 -7.89
CA LEU A 27 -5.51 -11.32 -6.93
C LEU A 27 -4.91 -10.07 -7.58
N HIS A 28 -4.78 -9.02 -6.78
CA HIS A 28 -4.28 -7.73 -7.26
C HIS A 28 -3.23 -7.19 -6.29
N GLU A 29 -2.29 -6.39 -6.81
CA GLU A 29 -1.36 -5.63 -5.99
C GLU A 29 -2.07 -4.35 -5.55
N ASP A 30 -2.93 -4.48 -4.55
CA ASP A 30 -3.82 -3.41 -4.09
C ASP A 30 -3.45 -2.87 -2.71
N GLY A 31 -2.43 -3.44 -2.08
CA GLY A 31 -2.00 -3.02 -0.75
C GLY A 31 -2.88 -3.55 0.38
N PHE A 32 -3.89 -4.37 0.08
CA PHE A 32 -4.77 -4.92 1.11
C PHE A 32 -4.20 -6.16 1.81
N GLY A 33 -3.29 -6.88 1.17
CA GLY A 33 -2.70 -8.08 1.75
C GLY A 33 -3.59 -9.31 1.67
N VAL A 34 -4.47 -9.38 0.67
CA VAL A 34 -5.33 -10.54 0.44
C VAL A 34 -4.50 -11.66 -0.19
N GLY A 35 -4.52 -12.85 0.43
CA GLY A 35 -3.89 -14.03 -0.11
C GLY A 35 -4.87 -14.92 -0.84
N ALA A 36 -4.34 -15.87 -1.62
CA ALA A 36 -5.15 -16.77 -2.43
C ALA A 36 -6.11 -17.64 -1.61
N SER A 37 -5.76 -17.92 -0.36
CA SER A 37 -6.56 -18.76 0.55
C SER A 37 -7.52 -17.95 1.44
N ASP A 38 -7.49 -16.63 1.36
CA ASP A 38 -8.36 -15.80 2.20
C ASP A 38 -9.78 -15.75 1.64
N ASP A 39 -10.75 -15.99 2.52
CA ASP A 39 -12.17 -15.75 2.23
C ASP A 39 -12.54 -14.39 2.79
N VAL A 40 -12.71 -13.41 1.90
CA VAL A 40 -13.04 -12.04 2.31
C VAL A 40 -14.52 -11.70 2.10
N GLU A 41 -15.29 -12.62 1.56
CA GLU A 41 -16.72 -12.40 1.27
C GLU A 41 -17.61 -12.72 2.45
N SER A 42 -17.38 -13.86 3.14
CA SER A 42 -18.19 -14.19 4.30
C SER A 42 -17.77 -13.36 5.51
N ALA A 43 -18.71 -13.12 6.42
CA ALA A 43 -18.42 -12.37 7.65
C ALA A 43 -17.34 -13.06 8.49
N GLU A 44 -17.39 -14.39 8.59
CA GLU A 44 -16.40 -15.15 9.35
C GLU A 44 -15.02 -15.10 8.71
N GLY A 45 -14.93 -15.30 7.40
CA GLY A 45 -13.67 -15.28 6.67
C GLY A 45 -13.05 -13.89 6.69
N PHE A 46 -13.85 -12.85 6.50
CA PHE A 46 -13.39 -11.48 6.57
C PHE A 46 -12.83 -11.14 7.96
N ALA A 47 -13.54 -11.55 9.01
CA ALA A 47 -13.08 -11.31 10.37
C ALA A 47 -11.75 -12.03 10.66
N ALA A 48 -11.60 -13.26 10.16
CA ALA A 48 -10.35 -14.02 10.31
C ALA A 48 -9.19 -13.33 9.57
N TRP A 49 -9.45 -12.83 8.38
CA TRP A 49 -8.45 -12.11 7.60
C TRP A 49 -8.02 -10.82 8.30
N VAL A 50 -8.99 -10.02 8.77
CA VAL A 50 -8.70 -8.77 9.51
C VAL A 50 -7.88 -9.08 10.78
N ALA A 51 -8.24 -10.13 11.52
CA ALA A 51 -7.51 -10.53 12.71
C ALA A 51 -6.06 -10.94 12.37
N ARG A 52 -5.87 -11.67 11.28
CA ARG A 52 -4.54 -12.07 10.83
C ARG A 52 -3.68 -10.85 10.49
N LEU A 53 -4.24 -9.88 9.77
CA LEU A 53 -3.52 -8.65 9.43
C LEU A 53 -3.12 -7.87 10.69
N GLY A 54 -4.03 -7.77 11.65
CA GLY A 54 -3.76 -7.06 12.90
C GLY A 54 -2.73 -7.74 13.80
N ALA A 55 -2.57 -9.06 13.66
CA ALA A 55 -1.61 -9.82 14.44
C ALA A 55 -0.20 -9.83 13.84
N GLN A 56 -0.02 -9.32 12.62
CA GLN A 56 1.30 -9.30 11.99
C GLN A 56 2.24 -8.34 12.73
N THR A 57 3.46 -8.82 13.00
CA THR A 57 4.51 -8.01 13.62
C THR A 57 5.57 -7.55 12.62
N ASN A 58 5.56 -8.14 11.41
CA ASN A 58 6.55 -7.87 10.36
C ASN A 58 6.00 -7.03 9.21
N ALA A 59 4.76 -6.56 9.33
CA ALA A 59 4.13 -5.73 8.32
C ALA A 59 3.06 -4.84 8.94
N THR A 60 2.82 -3.71 8.31
CA THR A 60 1.78 -2.76 8.67
C THR A 60 0.85 -2.63 7.48
N VAL A 61 -0.43 -2.93 7.66
CA VAL A 61 -1.45 -2.77 6.60
C VAL A 61 -2.42 -1.70 7.05
N ARG A 62 -2.73 -0.78 6.14
CA ARG A 62 -3.70 0.30 6.40
C ARG A 62 -4.66 0.41 5.23
N TRP A 63 -5.89 0.78 5.52
CA TRP A 63 -6.87 1.13 4.50
C TRP A 63 -6.90 2.64 4.33
N ILE A 64 -7.02 3.05 3.08
CA ILE A 64 -7.18 4.46 2.72
C ILE A 64 -8.67 4.72 2.69
N VAL A 65 -9.16 5.54 3.62
CA VAL A 65 -10.60 5.77 3.81
C VAL A 65 -10.90 7.25 3.67
N GLU A 66 -11.99 7.53 2.98
CA GLU A 66 -12.50 8.90 2.81
C GLU A 66 -14.01 8.83 2.93
N ASN A 67 -14.58 9.56 3.90
CA ASN A 67 -16.03 9.58 4.15
C ASN A 67 -16.61 8.17 4.38
N ASP A 68 -15.93 7.37 5.19
CA ASP A 68 -16.30 5.98 5.50
C ASP A 68 -16.31 5.03 4.29
N GLN A 69 -15.77 5.45 3.16
CA GLN A 69 -15.59 4.61 1.98
C GLN A 69 -14.15 4.16 1.86
N VAL A 70 -13.94 2.88 1.57
CA VAL A 70 -12.61 2.33 1.36
C VAL A 70 -12.16 2.64 -0.06
N GLN A 71 -11.16 3.50 -0.20
CA GLN A 71 -10.67 3.95 -1.49
C GLN A 71 -9.44 3.17 -1.97
N GLY A 72 -8.76 2.49 -1.06
CA GLY A 72 -7.59 1.70 -1.40
C GLY A 72 -6.91 1.12 -0.18
N GLY A 73 -5.76 0.50 -0.41
CA GLY A 73 -4.93 -0.06 0.63
C GLY A 73 -3.47 0.28 0.44
N ILE A 74 -2.73 0.22 1.54
CA ILE A 74 -1.28 0.41 1.52
C ILE A 74 -0.67 -0.49 2.59
N ALA A 75 0.43 -1.17 2.23
CA ALA A 75 1.10 -2.08 3.13
C ALA A 75 2.59 -1.75 3.20
N LEU A 76 3.14 -1.81 4.40
CA LEU A 76 4.57 -1.64 4.66
C LEU A 76 5.10 -2.95 5.22
N ARG A 77 6.03 -3.58 4.51
CA ARG A 77 6.80 -4.71 5.03
C ARG A 77 8.01 -4.16 5.78
N HIS A 78 8.23 -4.65 6.99
CA HIS A 78 9.33 -4.14 7.81
C HIS A 78 10.69 -4.71 7.36
N GLN A 79 10.68 -5.76 6.54
CA GLN A 79 11.87 -6.34 5.93
C GLN A 79 11.74 -6.33 4.41
N LEU A 80 12.86 -6.17 3.72
CA LEU A 80 12.88 -6.10 2.26
C LEU A 80 12.45 -7.42 1.63
N HIS A 81 11.49 -7.35 0.71
CA HIS A 81 11.11 -8.46 -0.16
C HIS A 81 11.72 -8.20 -1.54
N GLU A 82 12.42 -9.19 -2.08
CA GLU A 82 13.17 -9.03 -3.34
C GLU A 82 12.30 -8.60 -4.52
N GLN A 83 11.08 -9.13 -4.60
CA GLN A 83 10.19 -8.86 -5.74
C GLN A 83 9.24 -7.69 -5.52
N HIS A 84 8.86 -7.42 -4.27
CA HIS A 84 7.80 -6.45 -3.96
C HIS A 84 8.31 -5.23 -3.18
N GLY A 85 9.56 -5.22 -2.76
CA GLY A 85 10.12 -4.14 -1.95
C GLY A 85 9.50 -4.10 -0.57
N HIS A 86 9.46 -2.89 0.02
CA HIS A 86 8.88 -2.67 1.35
C HIS A 86 7.42 -2.24 1.28
N ILE A 87 7.03 -1.47 0.28
CA ILE A 87 5.71 -0.82 0.24
C ILE A 87 4.96 -1.21 -1.03
N GLY A 88 3.71 -1.64 -0.86
CA GLY A 88 2.77 -1.82 -1.95
C GLY A 88 1.48 -1.07 -1.66
N TYR A 89 0.84 -0.54 -2.68
CA TYR A 89 -0.41 0.19 -2.52
C TYR A 89 -1.27 0.10 -3.78
N GLY A 90 -2.56 0.39 -3.62
CA GLY A 90 -3.48 0.48 -4.72
C GLY A 90 -4.66 1.37 -4.38
N ILE A 91 -5.21 2.02 -5.39
CA ILE A 91 -6.40 2.89 -5.28
C ILE A 91 -7.48 2.31 -6.19
N ARG A 92 -8.71 2.22 -5.69
CA ARG A 92 -9.83 1.75 -6.52
C ARG A 92 -9.94 2.62 -7.78
N PRO A 93 -10.27 2.03 -8.94
CA PRO A 93 -10.25 2.78 -10.19
C PRO A 93 -11.01 4.11 -10.17
N SER A 94 -12.20 4.14 -9.54
CA SER A 94 -13.03 5.36 -9.49
C SER A 94 -12.43 6.46 -8.63
N ALA A 95 -11.45 6.17 -7.77
CA ALA A 95 -10.84 7.14 -6.86
C ALA A 95 -9.46 7.60 -7.31
N ARG A 96 -8.98 7.13 -8.46
CA ARG A 96 -7.66 7.50 -8.98
C ARG A 96 -7.64 8.92 -9.50
N GLY A 97 -6.43 9.50 -9.57
CA GLY A 97 -6.22 10.84 -10.12
C GLY A 97 -6.55 11.99 -9.16
N ARG A 98 -6.74 11.70 -7.87
CA ARG A 98 -7.05 12.72 -6.85
C ARG A 98 -5.96 12.90 -5.80
N GLY A 99 -4.79 12.29 -6.01
CA GLY A 99 -3.67 12.42 -5.09
C GLY A 99 -3.74 11.53 -3.86
N LEU A 100 -4.67 10.55 -3.81
CA LEU A 100 -4.81 9.67 -2.65
C LEU A 100 -3.57 8.80 -2.42
N ALA A 101 -3.01 8.21 -3.50
CA ALA A 101 -1.81 7.39 -3.38
C ALA A 101 -0.62 8.21 -2.90
N THR A 102 -0.44 9.42 -3.42
CA THR A 102 0.64 10.32 -3.01
C THR A 102 0.51 10.68 -1.54
N TRP A 103 -0.70 11.02 -1.10
CA TRP A 103 -0.96 11.32 0.29
C TRP A 103 -0.70 10.11 1.20
N ALA A 104 -1.25 8.94 0.82
CA ALA A 104 -1.11 7.71 1.61
C ALA A 104 0.35 7.26 1.71
N LEU A 105 1.09 7.37 0.61
CA LEU A 105 2.52 7.04 0.65
C LEU A 105 3.27 7.96 1.61
N GLY A 106 2.96 9.26 1.61
CA GLY A 106 3.56 10.20 2.56
C GLY A 106 3.31 9.79 4.02
N GLU A 107 2.07 9.40 4.33
CA GLU A 107 1.70 8.96 5.66
C GLU A 107 2.44 7.68 6.08
N ILE A 108 2.53 6.69 5.18
CA ILE A 108 3.20 5.43 5.49
C ILE A 108 4.73 5.61 5.59
N LEU A 109 5.29 6.56 4.83
CA LEU A 109 6.72 6.89 4.95
C LEU A 109 7.02 7.49 6.33
N ASN A 110 6.14 8.34 6.84
CA ASN A 110 6.28 8.88 8.20
C ASN A 110 6.23 7.74 9.23
N HIS A 111 5.32 6.80 9.04
CA HIS A 111 5.22 5.63 9.92
C HIS A 111 6.51 4.78 9.86
N ALA A 112 7.02 4.50 8.66
CA ALA A 112 8.26 3.75 8.49
C ALA A 112 9.43 4.46 9.19
N SER A 113 9.51 5.78 9.05
CA SER A 113 10.52 6.58 9.75
C SER A 113 10.39 6.44 11.26
N SER A 114 9.17 6.45 11.80
CA SER A 114 8.94 6.28 13.24
C SER A 114 9.36 4.91 13.76
N LEU A 115 9.37 3.90 12.89
CA LEU A 115 9.86 2.56 13.22
C LEU A 115 11.40 2.44 13.18
N GLY A 116 12.10 3.52 12.81
CA GLY A 116 13.55 3.52 12.73
C GLY A 116 14.11 3.06 11.39
N MET A 117 13.26 2.90 10.37
CA MET A 117 13.74 2.53 9.04
C MET A 117 14.46 3.71 8.38
N ASN A 118 15.62 3.45 7.79
CA ASN A 118 16.45 4.49 7.18
C ASN A 118 16.07 4.75 5.71
N ARG A 119 15.60 3.73 5.03
CA ARG A 119 15.16 3.81 3.65
C ARG A 119 14.19 2.68 3.35
N VAL A 120 13.37 2.87 2.34
CA VAL A 120 12.43 1.85 1.87
C VAL A 120 12.53 1.71 0.37
N MET A 121 12.26 0.50 -0.12
CA MET A 121 12.22 0.21 -1.55
C MET A 121 10.78 0.07 -2.00
N LEU A 122 10.47 0.71 -3.14
CA LEU A 122 9.20 0.54 -3.85
C LEU A 122 9.46 -0.02 -5.24
N VAL A 123 8.59 -0.89 -5.68
CA VAL A 123 8.69 -1.58 -6.96
C VAL A 123 7.42 -1.30 -7.76
N CYS A 124 7.57 -0.87 -9.01
CA CYS A 124 6.43 -0.66 -9.88
C CYS A 124 6.76 -1.06 -11.31
N LEU A 125 5.73 -1.40 -12.09
CA LEU A 125 5.91 -1.65 -13.51
C LEU A 125 6.41 -0.37 -14.19
N ALA A 126 7.35 -0.51 -15.13
CA ALA A 126 7.97 0.64 -15.79
C ALA A 126 6.97 1.50 -16.57
N ASP A 127 5.86 0.89 -17.04
CA ASP A 127 4.81 1.59 -17.75
C ASP A 127 3.72 2.19 -16.84
N ASN A 128 3.81 1.96 -15.54
CA ASN A 128 2.89 2.57 -14.58
C ASN A 128 3.37 3.97 -14.21
N LEU A 129 3.06 4.93 -15.07
CA LEU A 129 3.54 6.31 -14.91
C LEU A 129 2.97 6.99 -13.66
N ALA A 130 1.74 6.66 -13.27
CA ALA A 130 1.13 7.24 -12.08
C ALA A 130 1.91 6.83 -10.83
N SER A 131 2.28 5.55 -10.72
CA SER A 131 3.08 5.05 -9.59
C SER A 131 4.48 5.66 -9.58
N THR A 132 5.11 5.75 -10.75
CA THR A 132 6.43 6.37 -10.90
C THR A 132 6.41 7.81 -10.37
N LYS A 133 5.41 8.60 -10.78
CA LYS A 133 5.28 10.00 -10.33
C LYS A 133 5.04 10.09 -8.83
N THR A 134 4.21 9.22 -8.28
CA THR A 134 3.95 9.18 -6.84
C THR A 134 5.24 8.92 -6.05
N ILE A 135 6.02 7.93 -6.50
CA ILE A 135 7.28 7.56 -5.83
C ILE A 135 8.30 8.70 -5.95
N GLU A 136 8.45 9.26 -7.15
CA GLU A 136 9.40 10.35 -7.38
C GLU A 136 9.01 11.63 -6.62
N HIS A 137 7.71 11.88 -6.46
CA HIS A 137 7.22 13.01 -5.67
C HIS A 137 7.74 12.95 -4.23
N HIS A 138 7.91 11.74 -3.69
CA HIS A 138 8.44 11.54 -2.33
C HIS A 138 9.96 11.32 -2.30
N GLY A 139 10.66 11.70 -3.35
CA GLY A 139 12.11 11.64 -3.38
C GLY A 139 12.67 10.28 -3.80
N GLY A 140 11.86 9.44 -4.46
CA GLY A 140 12.32 8.15 -4.94
C GLY A 140 13.43 8.28 -5.97
N VAL A 141 14.50 7.51 -5.80
CA VAL A 141 15.64 7.47 -6.71
C VAL A 141 15.70 6.08 -7.32
N LEU A 142 15.74 6.02 -8.64
CA LEU A 142 15.79 4.75 -9.36
C LEU A 142 17.08 3.99 -9.00
N ALA A 143 16.93 2.78 -8.48
CA ALA A 143 18.05 1.91 -8.16
C ALA A 143 18.44 1.05 -9.37
N ASP A 144 17.46 0.40 -9.99
CA ASP A 144 17.67 -0.43 -11.16
C ASP A 144 16.33 -0.74 -11.84
N ILE A 145 16.43 -1.42 -12.97
CA ILE A 145 15.29 -1.93 -13.73
C ILE A 145 15.49 -3.43 -13.89
N LEU A 146 14.53 -4.20 -13.44
CA LEU A 146 14.52 -5.66 -13.58
C LEU A 146 13.45 -6.08 -14.56
N HIS A 147 13.54 -7.32 -15.04
CA HIS A 147 12.50 -7.90 -15.88
C HIS A 147 11.82 -9.01 -15.09
N LYS A 148 10.51 -8.88 -14.91
CA LYS A 148 9.68 -9.85 -14.23
C LYS A 148 8.60 -10.30 -15.23
N ASP A 149 8.60 -11.61 -15.58
CA ASP A 149 7.66 -12.17 -16.55
C ASP A 149 7.65 -11.39 -17.87
N ASP A 150 8.85 -11.07 -18.39
CA ASP A 150 9.09 -10.32 -19.63
C ASP A 150 8.60 -8.86 -19.57
N ARG A 151 8.31 -8.34 -18.37
CA ARG A 151 7.90 -6.94 -18.18
C ARG A 151 8.96 -6.20 -17.39
N PRO A 152 9.36 -4.98 -17.82
CA PRO A 152 10.32 -4.20 -17.05
C PRO A 152 9.67 -3.67 -15.77
N VAL A 153 10.40 -3.75 -14.69
CA VAL A 153 9.98 -3.32 -13.36
C VAL A 153 11.03 -2.38 -12.81
N ARG A 154 10.61 -1.21 -12.33
CA ARG A 154 11.51 -0.22 -11.73
C ARG A 154 11.54 -0.40 -10.23
N ARG A 155 12.74 -0.35 -9.64
CA ARG A 155 12.94 -0.35 -8.19
C ARG A 155 13.50 0.98 -7.76
N TYR A 156 12.87 1.57 -6.74
CA TYR A 156 13.23 2.89 -6.22
C TYR A 156 13.59 2.80 -4.76
N TRP A 157 14.59 3.59 -4.34
CA TRP A 157 14.86 3.82 -2.94
C TRP A 157 14.31 5.19 -2.52
N ILE A 158 13.64 5.24 -1.38
CA ILE A 158 13.27 6.50 -0.73
C ILE A 158 14.02 6.57 0.58
N ASN A 159 14.79 7.63 0.78
CA ASN A 159 15.55 7.88 1.99
C ASN A 159 14.64 8.51 3.05
N LEU A 160 14.65 7.95 4.25
CA LEU A 160 13.81 8.41 5.36
C LEU A 160 14.56 9.20 6.42
N ALA A 161 15.89 9.26 6.34
CA ALA A 161 16.69 9.95 7.34
C ALA A 161 16.30 11.42 7.46
N ASP A 162 16.06 12.10 6.34
CA ASP A 162 15.69 13.50 6.30
C ASP A 162 14.33 13.79 6.95
N ARG A 163 13.43 12.81 6.97
CA ARG A 163 12.10 12.96 7.58
C ARG A 163 12.18 13.06 9.09
N ARG A 164 13.13 12.35 9.72
CA ARG A 164 13.32 12.41 11.17
C ARG A 164 13.92 13.74 11.61
N ASP A 165 14.78 14.29 10.77
CA ASP A 165 15.44 15.58 11.06
C ASP A 165 14.46 16.74 10.94
N SER A 166 13.45 16.64 10.05
CA SER A 166 12.46 17.70 9.85
C SER A 166 11.43 17.77 10.97
N ASP A 167 11.29 16.71 11.77
CA ASP A 167 10.34 16.63 12.88
C ASP A 167 10.97 17.02 14.23
N GLY A 168 12.25 17.35 14.19
CA GLY A 168 13.01 17.70 15.39
C GLY A 168 12.98 19.17 15.80
#